data_d74303270fb8c20896fc91be8340ce4a
#
_entry.id   d74303270fb8c20896fc91be8340ce4a
#
_cell.length_a   1.000
_cell.length_b   1.000
_cell.length_c   1.000
_cell.angle_alpha   90.00
_cell.angle_beta   90.00
_cell.angle_gamma   90.00
#
_symmetry.space_group_name_H-M   'P 1'
#
loop_
_entity.id
_entity.type
_entity.pdbx_description
1 polymer ?
#
loop_
_entity_poly.entity_id
_entity_poly.type
_entity_poly.pdbx_seq_one_letter_code
_entity_poly.pdbx_strand_id
1 'polypeptide(L)'
;YYGTYGKHVGDGMLYYFLKDRENRYLINAISCALEICENIKNLNMEWKTRKGWFRELYLNIGINEGKEYFGTIPSAPSIEFTALGDTVNYAGRLSDFARNGAIWITKNLFNKLTAEEKAGIRYGIRHKDKDRETLVENTFSRIIDMTGLNDMTASKFKDISTLAITEVVGWR
;
A
#
# COMPACT_ATOMS: atom_id res chain seq x y z
N TYR A 1 4.18 -6.53 14.51
CA TYR A 1 3.87 -5.16 14.06
C TYR A 1 2.54 -4.62 14.61
N TYR A 2 1.85 -5.40 15.44
CA TYR A 2 0.59 -4.99 16.09
C TYR A 2 -0.54 -4.61 15.11
N GLY A 3 -0.51 -5.14 13.90
CA GLY A 3 -1.62 -4.99 12.95
C GLY A 3 -2.83 -5.83 13.36
N THR A 4 -4.01 -5.26 13.30
CA THR A 4 -5.27 -5.96 13.57
C THR A 4 -5.90 -6.38 12.24
N TYR A 5 -6.23 -7.66 12.12
CA TYR A 5 -6.95 -8.16 10.96
C TYR A 5 -8.33 -7.51 10.86
N GLY A 6 -8.64 -6.95 9.72
CA GLY A 6 -9.94 -6.38 9.42
C GLY A 6 -10.85 -7.39 8.73
N LYS A 7 -10.66 -7.58 7.44
CA LYS A 7 -11.48 -8.50 6.64
C LYS A 7 -10.80 -8.91 5.34
N HIS A 8 -11.31 -9.98 4.73
CA HIS A 8 -11.05 -10.29 3.32
C HIS A 8 -11.93 -9.43 2.41
N VAL A 9 -11.35 -8.98 1.30
CA VAL A 9 -12.05 -8.24 0.25
C VAL A 9 -11.62 -8.86 -1.09
N GLY A 10 -12.40 -9.82 -1.57
CA GLY A 10 -12.01 -10.61 -2.75
C GLY A 10 -10.75 -11.43 -2.47
N ASP A 11 -9.70 -11.21 -3.25
CA ASP A 11 -8.36 -11.80 -3.09
C ASP A 11 -7.43 -10.94 -2.19
N GLY A 12 -7.92 -9.81 -1.70
CA GLY A 12 -7.19 -8.90 -0.83
C GLY A 12 -7.52 -9.07 0.65
N MET A 13 -6.70 -8.48 1.49
CA MET A 13 -6.87 -8.44 2.94
C MET A 13 -6.69 -7.02 3.46
N LEU A 14 -7.53 -6.64 4.41
CA LEU A 14 -7.46 -5.36 5.09
C LEU A 14 -6.93 -5.55 6.52
N TYR A 15 -5.92 -4.75 6.87
CA TYR A 15 -5.36 -4.67 8.22
C TYR A 15 -5.39 -3.25 8.73
N TYR A 16 -5.66 -3.11 10.02
CA TYR A 16 -5.64 -1.84 10.74
C TYR A 16 -4.43 -1.76 11.65
N PHE A 17 -3.73 -0.65 11.62
CA PHE A 17 -2.69 -0.28 12.56
C PHE A 17 -3.20 0.90 13.36
N LEU A 18 -3.77 0.61 14.52
CA LEU A 18 -4.42 1.62 15.34
C LEU A 18 -3.38 2.46 16.09
N LYS A 19 -3.65 3.75 16.18
CA LYS A 19 -2.82 4.66 16.96
C LYS A 19 -2.93 4.32 18.44
N ASP A 20 -1.84 3.91 19.02
CA ASP A 20 -1.69 3.63 20.44
C ASP A 20 -0.87 4.71 21.17
N ARG A 21 -0.57 4.46 22.44
CA ARG A 21 0.22 5.38 23.26
C ARG A 21 1.68 5.48 22.82
N GLU A 22 2.23 4.45 22.23
CA GLU A 22 3.62 4.39 21.77
C GLU A 22 3.82 5.06 20.40
N ASN A 23 2.73 5.35 19.72
CA ASN A 23 2.67 6.18 18.49
C ASN A 23 3.52 5.68 17.31
N ARG A 24 3.82 4.39 17.24
CA ARG A 24 4.62 3.77 16.16
C ARG A 24 3.80 3.08 15.07
N TYR A 25 2.50 3.25 15.06
CA TYR A 25 1.58 2.52 14.17
C TYR A 25 1.89 2.71 12.68
N LEU A 26 2.37 3.90 12.27
CA LEU A 26 2.69 4.18 10.86
C LEU A 26 3.92 3.40 10.40
N ILE A 27 5.01 3.47 11.16
CA ILE A 27 6.22 2.74 10.82
C ILE A 27 6.02 1.23 10.93
N ASN A 28 5.19 0.77 11.86
CA ASN A 28 4.83 -0.64 11.99
C ASN A 28 4.06 -1.13 10.76
N ALA A 29 3.14 -0.33 10.20
CA ALA A 29 2.43 -0.66 8.96
C ALA A 29 3.40 -0.77 7.78
N ILE A 30 4.34 0.16 7.65
CA ILE A 30 5.36 0.15 6.58
C ILE A 30 6.31 -1.05 6.75
N SER A 31 6.78 -1.32 7.97
CA SER A 31 7.65 -2.46 8.26
C SER A 31 6.97 -3.79 7.92
N CYS A 32 5.71 -3.94 8.32
CA CYS A 32 4.91 -5.11 8.02
C CYS A 32 4.79 -5.32 6.50
N ALA A 33 4.49 -4.26 5.75
CA ALA A 33 4.36 -4.32 4.30
C ALA A 33 5.67 -4.74 3.62
N LEU A 34 6.81 -4.18 4.04
CA LEU A 34 8.12 -4.54 3.51
C LEU A 34 8.47 -6.00 3.80
N GLU A 35 8.22 -6.48 5.02
CA GLU A 35 8.49 -7.87 5.38
C GLU A 35 7.59 -8.85 4.63
N ILE A 36 6.31 -8.53 4.45
CA ILE A 36 5.40 -9.35 3.64
C ILE A 36 5.91 -9.46 2.20
N CYS A 37 6.31 -8.35 1.59
CA CYS A 37 6.84 -8.36 0.22
C CYS A 37 8.12 -9.20 0.12
N GLU A 38 8.99 -9.16 1.11
CA GLU A 38 10.20 -10.01 1.15
C GLU A 38 9.84 -11.49 1.29
N ASN A 39 8.90 -11.82 2.16
CA ASN A 39 8.42 -13.20 2.31
C ASN A 39 7.76 -13.74 1.04
N ILE A 40 7.05 -12.91 0.27
CA ILE A 40 6.50 -13.32 -1.03
C ILE A 40 7.61 -13.62 -2.05
N LYS A 41 8.70 -12.86 -2.06
CA LYS A 41 9.86 -13.16 -2.91
C LYS A 41 10.48 -14.51 -2.55
N ASN A 42 10.64 -14.78 -1.25
CA ASN A 42 11.16 -16.06 -0.77
C ASN A 42 10.23 -17.23 -1.15
N LEU A 43 8.93 -17.04 -1.02
CA LEU A 43 7.92 -18.02 -1.44
C LEU A 43 7.98 -18.28 -2.96
N ASN A 44 8.14 -17.25 -3.78
CA ASN A 44 8.30 -17.39 -5.22
C ASN A 44 9.54 -18.22 -5.58
N MET A 45 10.67 -17.99 -4.92
CA MET A 45 11.89 -18.78 -5.12
C MET A 45 11.67 -20.25 -4.72
N GLU A 46 11.04 -20.51 -3.59
CA GLU A 46 10.71 -21.86 -3.15
C GLU A 46 9.79 -22.59 -4.14
N TRP A 47 8.72 -21.94 -4.58
CA TRP A 47 7.76 -22.55 -5.51
C TRP A 47 8.35 -22.78 -6.90
N LYS A 48 9.20 -21.88 -7.37
CA LYS A 48 9.95 -22.06 -8.61
C LYS A 48 10.83 -23.32 -8.56
N THR A 49 11.54 -23.49 -7.44
CA THR A 49 12.46 -24.63 -7.25
C THR A 49 11.72 -25.96 -7.03
N ARG A 50 10.67 -25.97 -6.17
CA ARG A 50 10.01 -27.22 -5.76
C ARG A 50 8.90 -27.66 -6.69
N LYS A 51 8.20 -26.73 -7.36
CA LYS A 51 7.00 -27.00 -8.14
C LYS A 51 7.11 -26.61 -9.61
N GLY A 52 8.25 -26.09 -10.06
CA GLY A 52 8.39 -25.59 -11.41
C GLY A 52 7.43 -24.44 -11.74
N TRP A 53 7.01 -23.68 -10.74
CA TRP A 53 6.09 -22.57 -10.92
C TRP A 53 6.81 -21.37 -11.50
N PHE A 54 6.51 -20.99 -12.74
CA PHE A 54 7.19 -19.90 -13.43
C PHE A 54 6.53 -18.52 -13.29
N ARG A 55 5.30 -18.48 -12.78
CA ARG A 55 4.60 -17.21 -12.55
C ARG A 55 4.92 -16.71 -11.15
N GLU A 56 5.38 -15.47 -11.06
CA GLU A 56 5.63 -14.84 -9.79
C GLU A 56 4.33 -14.31 -9.17
N LEU A 57 4.19 -14.51 -7.87
CA LEU A 57 3.15 -13.90 -7.07
C LEU A 57 3.62 -12.51 -6.63
N TYR A 58 2.73 -11.56 -6.71
CA TYR A 58 2.96 -10.20 -6.23
C TYR A 58 1.86 -9.82 -5.24
N LEU A 59 2.24 -9.19 -4.15
CA LEU A 59 1.30 -8.57 -3.23
C LEU A 59 1.40 -7.06 -3.38
N ASN A 60 0.37 -6.46 -3.94
CA ASN A 60 0.27 -5.02 -4.12
C ASN A 60 -0.30 -4.40 -2.84
N ILE A 61 0.34 -3.36 -2.31
CA ILE A 61 -0.01 -2.80 -1.01
C ILE A 61 -0.26 -1.29 -1.12
N GLY A 62 -1.40 -0.85 -0.59
CA GLY A 62 -1.71 0.56 -0.40
C GLY A 62 -1.85 0.86 1.09
N ILE A 63 -1.12 1.87 1.58
CA ILE A 63 -1.21 2.30 2.98
C ILE A 63 -1.63 3.76 3.02
N ASN A 64 -2.67 4.03 3.78
CA ASN A 64 -3.15 5.39 4.01
C ASN A 64 -3.44 5.59 5.50
N GLU A 65 -3.43 6.83 5.94
CA GLU A 65 -3.66 7.21 7.32
C GLU A 65 -4.74 8.30 7.41
N GLY A 66 -5.64 8.14 8.36
CA GLY A 66 -6.71 9.10 8.65
C GLY A 66 -7.62 8.61 9.76
N LYS A 67 -8.64 9.41 10.03
CA LYS A 67 -9.70 9.05 10.97
C LYS A 67 -10.75 8.21 10.26
N GLU A 68 -11.22 7.15 10.92
CA GLU A 68 -12.27 6.27 10.42
C GLU A 68 -13.31 5.99 11.48
N TYR A 69 -14.50 5.67 11.00
CA TYR A 69 -15.58 5.15 11.85
C TYR A 69 -15.52 3.64 11.87
N PHE A 70 -15.36 3.07 13.06
CA PHE A 70 -15.44 1.64 13.28
C PHE A 70 -16.81 1.28 13.82
N GLY A 71 -17.40 0.24 13.29
CA GLY A 71 -18.71 -0.21 13.72
C GLY A 71 -19.11 -1.57 13.17
N THR A 72 -20.24 -2.04 13.62
CA THR A 72 -20.86 -3.28 13.14
C THR A 72 -21.97 -2.96 12.15
N ILE A 73 -21.93 -3.63 11.01
CA ILE A 73 -23.01 -3.58 10.02
C ILE A 73 -23.75 -4.90 10.06
N PRO A 74 -25.08 -4.87 10.31
CA PRO A 74 -25.91 -6.07 10.17
C PRO A 74 -25.89 -6.53 8.72
N SER A 75 -25.34 -7.70 8.46
CA SER A 75 -25.36 -8.37 7.17
C SER A 75 -25.89 -9.76 7.38
N ALA A 76 -27.18 -9.98 7.08
CA ALA A 76 -27.81 -11.27 7.32
C ALA A 76 -27.10 -12.39 6.52
N PRO A 77 -26.72 -13.50 7.16
CA PRO A 77 -27.01 -13.93 8.53
C PRO A 77 -25.99 -13.52 9.61
N SER A 78 -25.05 -12.64 9.31
CA SER A 78 -23.92 -12.29 10.18
C SER A 78 -23.89 -10.79 10.51
N ILE A 79 -23.11 -10.45 11.53
CA ILE A 79 -22.73 -9.07 11.86
C ILE A 79 -21.27 -8.88 11.43
N GLU A 80 -21.02 -7.93 10.56
CA GLU A 80 -19.67 -7.60 10.09
C GLU A 80 -19.15 -6.36 10.85
N PHE A 81 -17.99 -6.50 11.49
CA PHE A 81 -17.26 -5.36 12.03
C PHE A 81 -16.38 -4.77 10.92
N THR A 82 -16.54 -3.50 10.65
CA THR A 82 -15.80 -2.86 9.55
C THR A 82 -15.48 -1.40 9.85
N ALA A 83 -14.53 -0.86 9.11
CA ALA A 83 -14.26 0.57 9.07
C ALA A 83 -14.93 1.19 7.85
N LEU A 84 -15.51 2.37 8.04
CA LEU A 84 -16.20 3.11 7.00
C LEU A 84 -15.59 4.51 6.89
N GLY A 85 -15.17 4.87 5.69
CA GLY A 85 -14.71 6.20 5.36
C GLY A 85 -13.66 6.21 4.24
N ASP A 86 -13.18 7.41 3.94
CA ASP A 86 -12.26 7.63 2.81
C ASP A 86 -10.88 7.04 3.04
N THR A 87 -10.44 6.92 4.31
CA THR A 87 -9.10 6.41 4.63
C THR A 87 -8.93 4.97 4.16
N VAL A 88 -9.91 4.11 4.45
CA VAL A 88 -9.91 2.71 4.02
C VAL A 88 -10.09 2.60 2.51
N ASN A 89 -10.98 3.39 1.93
CA ASN A 89 -11.20 3.41 0.50
C ASN A 89 -9.93 3.81 -0.26
N TYR A 90 -9.21 4.83 0.21
CA TYR A 90 -7.96 5.26 -0.42
C TYR A 90 -6.86 4.19 -0.29
N ALA A 91 -6.74 3.51 0.85
CA ALA A 91 -5.80 2.40 0.99
C ALA A 91 -6.11 1.27 -0.02
N GLY A 92 -7.37 0.88 -0.15
CA GLY A 92 -7.81 -0.11 -1.14
C GLY A 92 -7.54 0.34 -2.58
N ARG A 93 -7.85 1.59 -2.92
CA ARG A 93 -7.55 2.15 -4.26
C ARG A 93 -6.06 2.23 -4.56
N LEU A 94 -5.22 2.53 -3.57
CA LEU A 94 -3.77 2.51 -3.73
C LEU A 94 -3.25 1.10 -3.97
N SER A 95 -3.79 0.10 -3.26
CA SER A 95 -3.49 -1.30 -3.53
C SER A 95 -3.89 -1.71 -4.95
N ASP A 96 -5.07 -1.29 -5.42
CA ASP A 96 -5.52 -1.47 -6.80
C ASP A 96 -4.64 -0.75 -7.83
N PHE A 97 -4.05 0.37 -7.46
CA PHE A 97 -3.14 1.14 -8.31
C PHE A 97 -1.75 0.50 -8.38
N ALA A 98 -1.31 -0.13 -7.30
CA ALA A 98 -0.01 -0.80 -7.21
C ALA A 98 0.14 -1.92 -8.26
N ARG A 99 1.36 -2.13 -8.72
CA ARG A 99 1.72 -3.20 -9.66
C ARG A 99 3.03 -3.85 -9.23
N ASN A 100 3.19 -5.12 -9.55
CA ASN A 100 4.43 -5.86 -9.39
C ASN A 100 4.99 -5.84 -7.95
N GLY A 101 4.10 -5.87 -6.96
CA GLY A 101 4.49 -5.87 -5.54
C GLY A 101 4.89 -4.51 -4.99
N ALA A 102 4.48 -3.42 -5.62
CA ALA A 102 4.74 -2.07 -5.12
C ALA A 102 3.96 -1.77 -3.83
N ILE A 103 4.59 -1.01 -2.94
CA ILE A 103 4.01 -0.50 -1.70
C ILE A 103 3.80 1.01 -1.87
N TRP A 104 2.56 1.45 -2.00
CA TRP A 104 2.23 2.85 -2.13
C TRP A 104 1.74 3.44 -0.81
N ILE A 105 2.29 4.60 -0.47
CA ILE A 105 1.84 5.39 0.68
C ILE A 105 1.47 6.82 0.26
N THR A 106 0.52 7.42 0.97
CA THR A 106 0.17 8.82 0.75
C THR A 106 1.19 9.77 1.37
N LYS A 107 1.38 10.94 0.75
CA LYS A 107 2.21 12.02 1.32
C LYS A 107 1.69 12.46 2.70
N ASN A 108 0.37 12.40 2.92
CA ASN A 108 -0.23 12.71 4.22
C ASN A 108 0.29 11.77 5.32
N LEU A 109 0.29 10.45 5.06
CA LEU A 109 0.87 9.47 5.97
C LEU A 109 2.36 9.75 6.20
N PHE A 110 3.13 9.92 5.12
CA PHE A 110 4.58 10.16 5.19
C PHE A 110 4.91 11.39 6.04
N ASN A 111 4.13 12.47 5.92
CA ASN A 111 4.36 13.70 6.68
C ASN A 111 4.22 13.50 8.19
N LYS A 112 3.45 12.52 8.64
CA LYS A 112 3.22 12.20 10.06
C LYS A 112 4.30 11.32 10.68
N LEU A 113 5.18 10.73 9.87
CA LEU A 113 6.37 10.03 10.37
C LEU A 113 7.32 11.01 11.04
N THR A 114 8.06 10.54 12.03
CA THR A 114 9.15 11.30 12.65
C THR A 114 10.30 11.55 11.68
N ALA A 115 11.19 12.47 11.99
CA ALA A 115 12.37 12.75 11.16
C ALA A 115 13.27 11.52 11.03
N GLU A 116 13.44 10.76 12.13
CA GLU A 116 14.22 9.53 12.17
C GLU A 116 13.60 8.42 11.30
N GLU A 117 12.29 8.20 11.41
CA GLU A 117 11.56 7.23 10.58
C GLU A 117 11.63 7.57 9.09
N LYS A 118 11.48 8.86 8.72
CA LYS A 118 11.64 9.33 7.34
C LYS A 118 13.04 9.08 6.80
N ALA A 119 14.06 9.32 7.62
CA ALA A 119 15.46 9.12 7.23
C ALA A 119 15.78 7.64 6.97
N GLY A 120 15.14 6.73 7.70
CA GLY A 120 15.33 5.28 7.54
C GLY A 120 14.64 4.67 6.32
N ILE A 121 13.66 5.36 5.72
CA ILE A 121 12.88 4.81 4.60
C ILE A 121 13.50 5.23 3.26
N ARG A 122 13.66 4.26 2.37
CA ARG A 122 13.99 4.49 0.97
C ARG A 122 12.69 4.54 0.16
N TYR A 123 12.41 5.68 -0.47
CA TYR A 123 11.16 5.92 -1.19
C TYR A 123 11.38 6.82 -2.42
N GLY A 124 10.44 6.79 -3.35
CA GLY A 124 10.49 7.64 -4.53
C GLY A 124 9.44 7.25 -5.57
N ILE A 125 9.60 7.79 -6.77
CA ILE A 125 8.77 7.50 -7.92
C ILE A 125 9.62 6.81 -8.98
N ARG A 126 9.14 5.66 -9.49
CA ARG A 126 9.77 4.98 -10.61
C ARG A 126 9.45 5.71 -11.90
N HIS A 127 10.49 6.07 -12.61
CA HIS A 127 10.38 6.63 -13.95
C HIS A 127 10.86 5.61 -14.96
N LYS A 128 10.02 5.31 -15.94
CA LYS A 128 10.36 4.39 -17.02
C LYS A 128 10.68 5.18 -18.27
N ASP A 129 11.94 5.15 -18.69
CA ASP A 129 12.40 5.69 -19.95
C ASP A 129 12.81 4.54 -20.86
N LYS A 130 12.15 4.42 -22.01
CA LYS A 130 12.28 3.38 -23.04
C LYS A 130 12.73 1.98 -22.54
N ASP A 131 13.98 1.83 -22.10
CA ASP A 131 14.56 0.56 -21.67
C ASP A 131 15.10 0.55 -20.23
N ARG A 132 14.92 1.64 -19.48
CA ARG A 132 15.41 1.74 -18.11
C ARG A 132 14.32 2.23 -17.17
N GLU A 133 14.18 1.52 -16.07
CA GLU A 133 13.38 1.96 -14.94
C GLU A 133 14.32 2.51 -13.86
N THR A 134 14.15 3.79 -13.54
CA THR A 134 14.95 4.48 -12.51
C THR A 134 14.06 4.97 -11.39
N LEU A 135 14.51 4.79 -10.15
CA LEU A 135 13.85 5.36 -8.98
C LEU A 135 14.36 6.79 -8.76
N VAL A 136 13.47 7.75 -8.87
CA VAL A 136 13.75 9.14 -8.46
C VAL A 136 13.45 9.24 -6.98
N GLU A 137 14.50 9.11 -6.17
CA GLU A 137 14.37 9.07 -4.70
C GLU A 137 13.88 10.39 -4.11
N ASN A 138 13.27 10.29 -2.93
CA ASN A 138 12.76 11.42 -2.14
C ASN A 138 11.70 12.27 -2.87
N THR A 139 10.95 11.66 -3.78
CA THR A 139 9.95 12.34 -4.60
C THR A 139 8.54 11.80 -4.36
N PHE A 140 7.57 12.64 -4.65
CA PHE A 140 6.14 12.34 -4.66
C PHE A 140 5.56 12.72 -6.02
N SER A 141 4.52 12.01 -6.45
CA SER A 141 3.74 12.37 -7.63
C SER A 141 2.25 12.26 -7.33
N ARG A 142 1.44 13.03 -8.01
CA ARG A 142 -0.01 12.78 -8.03
C ARG A 142 -0.29 11.60 -8.96
N ILE A 143 -1.31 10.83 -8.63
CA ILE A 143 -1.71 9.67 -9.44
C ILE A 143 -2.04 10.10 -10.87
N ILE A 144 -2.73 11.23 -11.04
CA ILE A 144 -3.08 11.76 -12.37
C ILE A 144 -1.84 12.06 -13.23
N ASP A 145 -0.76 12.53 -12.62
CA ASP A 145 0.49 12.84 -13.34
C ASP A 145 1.23 11.58 -13.79
N MET A 146 0.95 10.44 -13.15
CA MET A 146 1.54 9.13 -13.48
C MET A 146 0.73 8.35 -14.52
N THR A 147 -0.61 8.55 -14.56
CA THR A 147 -1.49 7.76 -15.45
C THR A 147 -1.71 8.38 -16.83
N GLY A 148 -1.40 9.67 -17.01
CA GLY A 148 -1.72 10.41 -18.22
C GLY A 148 -3.20 10.77 -18.34
N LEU A 149 -3.50 11.82 -19.10
CA LEU A 149 -4.86 12.38 -19.21
C LEU A 149 -5.84 11.57 -20.08
N ASN A 150 -5.36 10.59 -20.84
CA ASN A 150 -6.14 9.92 -21.89
C ASN A 150 -6.42 8.44 -21.65
N ASP A 151 -6.17 7.91 -20.45
CA ASP A 151 -6.25 6.48 -20.22
C ASP A 151 -7.56 6.10 -19.52
N MET A 152 -8.20 5.01 -19.93
CA MET A 152 -9.32 4.40 -19.20
C MET A 152 -8.93 4.11 -17.74
N THR A 153 -7.65 3.93 -17.47
CA THR A 153 -7.05 3.83 -16.15
C THR A 153 -7.27 5.09 -15.31
N ALA A 154 -7.21 6.28 -15.93
CA ALA A 154 -7.48 7.55 -15.24
C ALA A 154 -8.94 7.63 -14.72
N SER A 155 -9.90 7.06 -15.45
CA SER A 155 -11.29 6.98 -15.03
C SER A 155 -11.48 6.09 -13.79
N LYS A 156 -10.77 4.95 -13.74
CA LYS A 156 -10.83 4.01 -12.59
C LYS A 156 -10.35 4.64 -11.28
N PHE A 157 -9.36 5.54 -11.36
CA PHE A 157 -8.72 6.14 -10.17
C PHE A 157 -9.06 7.62 -9.98
N LYS A 158 -10.18 8.07 -10.55
CA LYS A 158 -10.61 9.47 -10.50
C LYS A 158 -10.76 9.98 -9.06
N ASP A 159 -11.28 9.14 -8.16
CA ASP A 159 -11.49 9.41 -6.74
C ASP A 159 -10.20 9.67 -5.97
N ILE A 160 -9.08 9.08 -6.39
CA ILE A 160 -7.75 9.25 -5.78
C ILE A 160 -6.77 10.00 -6.67
N SER A 161 -7.19 10.51 -7.81
CA SER A 161 -6.32 11.09 -8.85
C SER A 161 -5.43 12.24 -8.36
N THR A 162 -5.91 13.03 -7.41
CA THR A 162 -5.20 14.18 -6.83
C THR A 162 -4.31 13.83 -5.65
N LEU A 163 -4.37 12.58 -5.14
CA LEU A 163 -3.51 12.16 -4.05
C LEU A 163 -2.04 12.19 -4.46
N ALA A 164 -1.24 12.86 -3.64
CA ALA A 164 0.21 12.80 -3.73
C ALA A 164 0.68 11.53 -3.03
N ILE A 165 1.39 10.67 -3.75
CA ILE A 165 1.85 9.36 -3.30
C ILE A 165 3.33 9.16 -3.57
N THR A 166 3.91 8.17 -2.91
CA THR A 166 5.27 7.67 -3.17
C THR A 166 5.33 6.18 -2.97
N GLU A 167 6.21 5.51 -3.68
CA GLU A 167 6.51 4.09 -3.48
C GLU A 167 7.57 3.93 -2.39
N VAL A 168 7.32 3.05 -1.42
CA VAL A 168 8.31 2.60 -0.45
C VAL A 168 9.00 1.37 -1.03
N VAL A 169 10.33 1.45 -1.18
CA VAL A 169 11.12 0.38 -1.82
C VAL A 169 12.00 -0.39 -0.85
N GLY A 170 12.14 0.08 0.38
CA GLY A 170 12.94 -0.58 1.41
C GLY A 170 13.42 0.35 2.51
N TRP A 171 14.33 -0.15 3.32
CA TRP A 171 15.11 0.61 4.27
C TRP A 171 16.41 1.14 3.63
N ARG A 172 16.94 2.23 4.18
CA ARG A 172 18.26 2.75 3.84
C ARG A 172 19.36 2.04 4.59
#